data_e4bfbc6133e66bbeacc237d0daef4d8d
#
_entry.id   e4bfbc6133e66bbeacc237d0daef4d8d
#
_cell.length_a   1.000
_cell.length_b   1.000
_cell.length_c   1.000
_cell.angle_alpha   90.00
_cell.angle_beta   90.00
_cell.angle_gamma   90.00
#
_symmetry.space_group_name_H-M   'P 1'
#
loop_
_entity.id
_entity.type
_entity.pdbx_description
1 polymer ?
#
loop_
_entity_poly.entity_id
_entity_poly.type
_entity_poly.pdbx_seq_one_letter_code
_entity_poly.pdbx_strand_id
1 'polypeptide(L)'
;MKAPLFEFPSFQYTIKDWDFKKKSLIKRIKEEKFIRTPLQTFETDRQTSNKSYLHFFQSLISDELLEFCQEAKVSCTMTDCWTVRYQKGDQQTIHNHKSWGFSGILYVDYDPEVHTPTCFVAPWQDPRKDTTSFAFPQDVKEGTLIIAPSYTLHFVHPNRVRKPRTIMSFDLLPNLPNHQSVKRPFY
;
A
#
# COMPACT_ATOMS: atom_id res chain seq x y z
N MET A 1 -10.49 -26.83 -19.76
CA MET A 1 -10.92 -25.46 -19.43
C MET A 1 -10.36 -25.10 -18.07
N LYS A 2 -9.65 -23.97 -17.92
CA LYS A 2 -9.21 -23.47 -16.58
C LYS A 2 -10.34 -22.61 -16.02
N ALA A 3 -10.92 -23.00 -14.89
CA ALA A 3 -11.89 -22.18 -14.17
C ALA A 3 -11.20 -21.64 -12.91
N PRO A 4 -10.98 -20.33 -12.77
CA PRO A 4 -10.50 -19.78 -11.53
C PRO A 4 -11.59 -19.94 -10.46
N LEU A 5 -11.24 -20.61 -9.37
CA LEU A 5 -12.15 -20.71 -8.20
C LEU A 5 -12.15 -19.44 -7.38
N PHE A 6 -11.06 -18.67 -7.43
CA PHE A 6 -10.89 -17.42 -6.69
C PHE A 6 -10.14 -16.42 -7.57
N GLU A 7 -10.55 -15.16 -7.49
CA GLU A 7 -9.82 -14.02 -8.01
C GLU A 7 -9.16 -13.28 -6.85
N PHE A 8 -7.92 -12.84 -7.05
CA PHE A 8 -7.23 -11.99 -6.10
C PHE A 8 -7.30 -10.54 -6.59
N PRO A 9 -8.16 -9.70 -6.01
CA PRO A 9 -8.33 -8.34 -6.47
C PRO A 9 -7.13 -7.48 -6.06
N SER A 10 -6.31 -7.11 -7.03
CA SER A 10 -5.29 -6.07 -6.88
C SER A 10 -5.47 -5.05 -8.00
N PHE A 11 -5.32 -3.79 -7.66
CA PHE A 11 -5.57 -2.66 -8.55
C PHE A 11 -4.30 -1.82 -8.65
N GLN A 12 -3.96 -1.40 -9.86
CA GLN A 12 -2.79 -0.57 -10.11
C GLN A 12 -3.16 0.63 -10.97
N TYR A 13 -2.85 1.83 -10.46
CA TYR A 13 -3.11 3.10 -11.13
C TYR A 13 -1.82 3.89 -11.29
N THR A 14 -1.83 4.84 -12.21
CA THR A 14 -0.82 5.89 -12.29
C THR A 14 -1.48 7.21 -11.95
N ILE A 15 -0.97 7.89 -10.93
CA ILE A 15 -1.51 9.19 -10.50
C ILE A 15 -1.37 10.21 -11.63
N LYS A 16 -2.48 10.81 -12.03
CA LYS A 16 -2.52 11.88 -13.04
C LYS A 16 -1.77 13.11 -12.51
N ASP A 17 -1.07 13.82 -13.40
CA ASP A 17 -0.31 15.04 -13.09
C ASP A 17 0.69 14.84 -11.93
N TRP A 18 1.34 13.67 -11.89
CA TRP A 18 2.19 13.28 -10.77
C TRP A 18 3.28 14.29 -10.43
N ASP A 19 3.97 14.83 -11.42
CA ASP A 19 5.07 15.79 -11.20
C ASP A 19 4.62 17.04 -10.44
N PHE A 20 3.40 17.48 -10.68
CA PHE A 20 2.80 18.61 -9.96
C PHE A 20 2.34 18.17 -8.56
N LYS A 21 1.60 17.09 -8.47
CA LYS A 21 1.08 16.53 -7.21
C LYS A 21 2.22 16.13 -6.26
N LYS A 22 3.31 15.54 -6.78
CA LYS A 22 4.50 15.15 -6.02
C LYS A 22 5.10 16.33 -5.26
N LYS A 23 5.25 17.50 -5.89
CA LYS A 23 5.84 18.69 -5.25
C LYS A 23 5.06 19.09 -3.99
N SER A 24 3.74 19.10 -4.07
CA SER A 24 2.85 19.42 -2.95
C SER A 24 2.93 18.36 -1.86
N LEU A 25 2.96 17.08 -2.25
CA LEU A 25 3.07 15.96 -1.31
C LEU A 25 4.40 15.98 -0.57
N ILE A 26 5.52 16.16 -1.26
CA ILE A 26 6.86 16.23 -0.64
C ILE A 26 6.96 17.40 0.34
N LYS A 27 6.38 18.56 -0.02
CA LYS A 27 6.34 19.71 0.91
C LYS A 27 5.63 19.32 2.20
N ARG A 28 4.50 18.65 2.09
CA ARG A 28 3.70 18.24 3.23
C ARG A 28 4.39 17.15 4.07
N ILE A 29 5.00 16.15 3.44
CA ILE A 29 5.75 15.08 4.12
C ILE A 29 6.93 15.66 4.93
N LYS A 30 7.59 16.74 4.46
CA LYS A 30 8.70 17.37 5.17
C LYS A 30 8.30 18.03 6.50
N GLU A 31 7.03 18.30 6.71
CA GLU A 31 6.50 18.87 7.96
C GLU A 31 6.29 17.79 9.03
N GLU A 32 6.31 16.49 8.63
CA GLU A 32 6.08 15.38 9.54
C GLU A 32 7.37 14.92 10.24
N LYS A 33 7.22 14.46 11.48
CA LYS A 33 8.34 13.92 12.27
C LYS A 33 8.46 12.43 12.02
N PHE A 34 9.56 12.02 11.41
CA PHE A 34 9.90 10.62 11.24
C PHE A 34 10.58 10.04 12.47
N ILE A 35 10.26 8.80 12.78
CA ILE A 35 10.97 8.02 13.80
C ILE A 35 11.46 6.70 13.20
N ARG A 36 12.56 6.22 13.78
CA ARG A 36 13.10 4.88 13.58
C ARG A 36 13.16 4.23 14.95
N THR A 37 12.38 3.19 15.16
CA THR A 37 12.48 2.42 16.41
C THR A 37 13.52 1.29 16.27
N PRO A 38 14.06 0.76 17.37
CA PRO A 38 15.00 -0.36 17.32
C PRO A 38 14.47 -1.61 16.62
N LEU A 39 13.14 -1.76 16.57
CA LEU A 39 12.46 -2.89 15.91
C LEU A 39 12.12 -2.62 14.45
N GLN A 40 12.24 -1.37 13.99
CA GLN A 40 11.95 -0.98 12.61
C GLN A 40 13.26 -0.73 11.87
N THR A 41 13.38 -1.32 10.69
CA THR A 41 14.52 -1.11 9.80
C THR A 41 14.21 -0.07 8.71
N PHE A 42 13.36 0.93 9.05
CA PHE A 42 12.95 2.02 8.18
C PHE A 42 12.50 3.22 9.02
N GLU A 43 12.35 4.38 8.40
CA GLU A 43 11.80 5.58 9.01
C GLU A 43 10.33 5.73 8.64
N THR A 44 9.50 6.13 9.60
CA THR A 44 8.06 6.36 9.37
C THR A 44 7.52 7.44 10.29
N ASP A 45 6.47 8.11 9.84
CA ASP A 45 5.69 9.06 10.62
C ASP A 45 4.41 8.45 11.23
N ARG A 46 4.20 7.14 11.07
CA ARG A 46 2.94 6.48 11.47
C ARG A 46 2.54 6.71 12.92
N GLN A 47 3.50 6.75 13.84
CA GLN A 47 3.25 6.95 15.27
C GLN A 47 3.26 8.43 15.69
N THR A 48 3.82 9.30 14.86
CA THR A 48 4.07 10.70 15.19
C THR A 48 3.23 11.67 14.37
N SER A 49 2.71 11.23 13.22
CA SER A 49 1.91 12.09 12.38
C SER A 49 0.65 12.53 13.14
N ASN A 50 0.52 13.83 13.30
CA ASN A 50 -0.77 14.43 13.47
C ASN A 50 -1.48 14.22 12.13
N LYS A 51 -2.36 13.24 12.01
CA LYS A 51 -3.04 12.80 10.75
C LYS A 51 -3.65 13.96 9.94
N SER A 52 -3.14 15.15 10.15
CA SER A 52 -3.51 16.40 9.50
C SER A 52 -3.37 16.34 7.98
N TYR A 53 -2.53 15.44 7.46
CA TYR A 53 -2.41 15.29 6.02
C TYR A 53 -3.23 14.13 5.40
N LEU A 54 -4.01 13.40 6.21
CA LEU A 54 -4.91 12.37 5.69
C LEU A 54 -5.88 12.94 4.64
N HIS A 55 -6.56 14.02 4.96
CA HIS A 55 -7.50 14.67 4.03
C HIS A 55 -6.79 15.26 2.81
N PHE A 56 -5.60 15.84 3.00
CA PHE A 56 -4.78 16.32 1.90
C PHE A 56 -4.40 15.18 0.97
N PHE A 57 -3.90 14.06 1.51
CA PHE A 57 -3.50 12.90 0.73
C PHE A 57 -4.70 12.26 0.00
N GLN A 58 -5.82 12.09 0.69
CA GLN A 58 -7.06 11.58 0.10
C GLN A 58 -7.52 12.45 -1.07
N SER A 59 -7.47 13.78 -0.92
CA SER A 59 -7.80 14.72 -2.01
C SER A 59 -6.82 14.62 -3.18
N LEU A 60 -5.54 14.39 -2.91
CA LEU A 60 -4.50 14.30 -3.95
C LEU A 60 -4.69 13.10 -4.88
N ILE A 61 -5.20 11.97 -4.35
CA ILE A 61 -5.44 10.73 -5.10
C ILE A 61 -6.94 10.43 -5.31
N SER A 62 -7.79 11.46 -5.24
CA SER A 62 -9.25 11.29 -5.25
C SER A 62 -9.78 10.63 -6.50
N ASP A 63 -9.21 10.95 -7.66
CA ASP A 63 -9.64 10.39 -8.95
C ASP A 63 -9.38 8.88 -9.01
N GLU A 64 -8.18 8.47 -8.60
CA GLU A 64 -7.78 7.07 -8.57
C GLU A 64 -8.53 6.27 -7.49
N LEU A 65 -8.88 6.90 -6.35
CA LEU A 65 -9.74 6.28 -5.34
C LEU A 65 -11.17 6.09 -5.85
N LEU A 66 -11.69 7.04 -6.61
CA LEU A 66 -13.01 6.91 -7.22
C LEU A 66 -13.02 5.78 -8.25
N GLU A 67 -12.01 5.72 -9.12
CA GLU A 67 -11.83 4.65 -10.10
C GLU A 67 -11.76 3.28 -9.42
N PHE A 68 -10.94 3.16 -8.35
CA PHE A 68 -10.88 1.97 -7.52
C PHE A 68 -12.25 1.58 -6.96
N CYS A 69 -12.99 2.52 -6.37
CA CYS A 69 -14.31 2.24 -5.79
C CYS A 69 -15.31 1.73 -6.84
N GLN A 70 -15.23 2.24 -8.07
CA GLN A 70 -16.06 1.80 -9.19
C GLN A 70 -15.69 0.39 -9.66
N GLU A 71 -14.40 0.11 -9.87
CA GLU A 71 -13.91 -1.19 -10.32
C GLU A 71 -14.14 -2.28 -9.27
N ALA A 72 -13.83 -1.98 -8.01
CA ALA A 72 -14.01 -2.90 -6.90
C ALA A 72 -15.48 -3.04 -6.46
N LYS A 73 -16.39 -2.20 -7.02
CA LYS A 73 -17.82 -2.13 -6.66
C LYS A 73 -18.03 -1.95 -5.16
N VAL A 74 -17.24 -1.09 -4.55
CA VAL A 74 -17.23 -0.83 -3.11
C VAL A 74 -17.11 0.66 -2.84
N SER A 75 -17.78 1.16 -1.82
CA SER A 75 -17.50 2.48 -1.25
C SER A 75 -16.58 2.33 -0.07
N CYS A 76 -15.52 3.13 0.00
CA CYS A 76 -14.51 3.05 1.06
C CYS A 76 -14.25 4.40 1.71
N THR A 77 -13.85 4.36 2.99
CA THR A 77 -13.33 5.51 3.72
C THR A 77 -11.84 5.26 4.02
N MET A 78 -10.99 6.23 3.71
CA MET A 78 -9.59 6.21 4.13
C MET A 78 -9.53 6.48 5.64
N THR A 79 -8.98 5.53 6.39
CA THR A 79 -8.95 5.58 7.85
C THR A 79 -7.59 5.94 8.42
N ASP A 80 -6.54 5.72 7.65
CA ASP A 80 -5.16 6.01 8.03
C ASP A 80 -4.29 6.23 6.80
N CYS A 81 -3.24 7.07 6.93
CA CYS A 81 -2.16 7.17 5.96
C CYS A 81 -0.85 7.54 6.67
N TRP A 82 0.25 7.07 6.14
CA TRP A 82 1.59 7.34 6.68
C TRP A 82 2.64 7.21 5.58
N THR A 83 3.76 7.89 5.79
CA THR A 83 4.93 7.78 4.93
C THR A 83 5.90 6.74 5.48
N VAL A 84 6.53 5.99 4.61
CA VAL A 84 7.66 5.10 4.94
C VAL A 84 8.84 5.46 4.05
N ARG A 85 10.00 5.63 4.67
CA ARG A 85 11.25 5.94 3.99
C ARG A 85 12.28 4.84 4.27
N TYR A 86 12.81 4.26 3.19
CA TYR A 86 13.83 3.22 3.26
C TYR A 86 15.18 3.79 2.83
N GLN A 87 16.08 3.95 3.78
CA GLN A 87 17.49 4.27 3.54
C GLN A 87 18.25 3.03 3.06
N LYS A 88 19.53 3.19 2.70
CA LYS A 88 20.37 2.03 2.34
C LYS A 88 20.41 1.00 3.48
N GLY A 89 20.08 -0.26 3.15
CA GLY A 89 19.99 -1.38 4.09
C GLY A 89 18.62 -1.56 4.72
N ASP A 90 17.73 -0.58 4.62
CA ASP A 90 16.38 -0.68 5.18
C ASP A 90 15.51 -1.66 4.42
N GLN A 91 14.70 -2.37 5.16
CA GLN A 91 13.76 -3.37 4.66
C GLN A 91 12.50 -3.38 5.52
N GLN A 92 11.50 -4.08 5.08
CA GLN A 92 10.33 -4.38 5.91
C GLN A 92 10.04 -5.87 5.82
N THR A 93 9.96 -6.52 6.97
CA THR A 93 9.64 -7.95 7.07
C THR A 93 8.24 -8.25 6.58
N ILE A 94 7.95 -9.52 6.31
CA ILE A 94 6.64 -9.97 5.88
C ILE A 94 5.57 -9.61 6.91
N HIS A 95 4.50 -8.97 6.46
CA HIS A 95 3.39 -8.52 7.29
C HIS A 95 2.13 -8.32 6.45
N ASN A 96 1.02 -8.07 7.11
CA ASN A 96 -0.21 -7.54 6.53
C ASN A 96 -0.73 -6.39 7.40
N HIS A 97 -1.82 -5.75 7.00
CA HIS A 97 -2.35 -4.61 7.75
C HIS A 97 -3.54 -4.99 8.63
N LYS A 98 -4.56 -5.64 8.08
CA LYS A 98 -5.82 -5.98 8.77
C LYS A 98 -6.40 -7.25 8.18
N SER A 99 -7.40 -7.82 8.87
CA SER A 99 -8.12 -9.00 8.38
C SER A 99 -9.15 -8.69 7.28
N TRP A 100 -9.52 -7.42 7.10
CA TRP A 100 -10.49 -6.96 6.10
C TRP A 100 -10.22 -5.53 5.65
N GLY A 101 -10.85 -5.12 4.54
CA GLY A 101 -10.60 -3.84 3.89
C GLY A 101 -9.47 -3.92 2.88
N PHE A 102 -8.99 -2.76 2.48
CA PHE A 102 -7.91 -2.63 1.52
C PHE A 102 -6.79 -1.77 2.10
N SER A 103 -5.58 -1.99 1.61
CA SER A 103 -4.43 -1.15 1.91
C SER A 103 -3.77 -0.73 0.61
N GLY A 104 -3.27 0.49 0.58
CA GLY A 104 -2.64 1.04 -0.62
C GLY A 104 -1.20 1.44 -0.39
N ILE A 105 -0.45 1.47 -1.48
CA ILE A 105 0.94 1.89 -1.57
C ILE A 105 1.08 2.84 -2.75
N LEU A 106 1.44 4.10 -2.49
CA LEU A 106 1.83 5.07 -3.52
C LEU A 106 3.35 5.21 -3.51
N TYR A 107 4.00 5.00 -4.65
CA TYR A 107 5.45 5.19 -4.80
C TYR A 107 5.76 6.67 -5.02
N VAL A 108 6.39 7.32 -4.02
CA VAL A 108 6.65 8.77 -4.00
C VAL A 108 8.04 9.09 -4.56
N ASP A 109 9.10 8.50 -3.95
CA ASP A 109 10.45 8.51 -4.50
C ASP A 109 10.82 7.08 -4.84
N TYR A 110 10.87 6.78 -6.11
CA TYR A 110 11.14 5.45 -6.62
C TYR A 110 11.87 5.51 -7.95
N ASP A 111 12.91 4.71 -8.07
CA ASP A 111 13.70 4.58 -9.28
C ASP A 111 13.68 3.11 -9.70
N PRO A 112 13.02 2.75 -10.81
CA PRO A 112 12.89 1.36 -11.25
C PRO A 112 14.22 0.68 -11.60
N GLU A 113 15.28 1.47 -11.91
CA GLU A 113 16.58 0.93 -12.24
C GLU A 113 17.35 0.39 -11.03
N VAL A 114 17.03 0.90 -9.81
CA VAL A 114 17.80 0.58 -8.61
C VAL A 114 16.97 0.12 -7.41
N HIS A 115 15.67 0.38 -7.41
CA HIS A 115 14.77 -0.03 -6.34
C HIS A 115 13.95 -1.27 -6.73
N THR A 116 13.71 -2.14 -5.77
CA THR A 116 12.77 -3.26 -5.92
C THR A 116 11.39 -2.84 -5.43
N PRO A 117 10.29 -3.12 -6.14
CA PRO A 117 8.96 -2.82 -5.64
C PRO A 117 8.59 -3.69 -4.43
N THR A 118 7.48 -3.37 -3.78
CA THR A 118 6.91 -4.21 -2.72
C THR A 118 6.58 -5.58 -3.29
N CYS A 119 6.99 -6.63 -2.58
CA CYS A 119 6.73 -8.01 -2.97
C CYS A 119 5.48 -8.52 -2.24
N PHE A 120 4.54 -9.05 -2.98
CA PHE A 120 3.34 -9.68 -2.44
C PHE A 120 3.50 -11.20 -2.40
N VAL A 121 2.99 -11.82 -1.34
CA VAL A 121 3.02 -13.26 -1.14
C VAL A 121 1.66 -13.80 -1.55
N ALA A 122 1.63 -14.76 -2.47
CA ALA A 122 0.38 -15.41 -2.86
C ALA A 122 -0.26 -16.10 -1.65
N PRO A 123 -1.56 -15.92 -1.42
CA PRO A 123 -2.25 -16.53 -0.27
C PRO A 123 -2.43 -18.05 -0.43
N TRP A 124 -2.11 -18.61 -1.58
CA TRP A 124 -2.12 -20.04 -1.86
C TRP A 124 -0.87 -20.45 -2.66
N GLN A 125 -0.50 -21.70 -2.52
CA GLN A 125 0.59 -22.29 -3.32
C GLN A 125 0.05 -22.91 -4.61
N ASP A 126 0.84 -22.81 -5.66
CA ASP A 126 0.62 -23.64 -6.85
C ASP A 126 1.03 -25.09 -6.50
N PRO A 127 0.10 -26.07 -6.50
CA PRO A 127 0.41 -27.44 -6.11
C PRO A 127 1.43 -28.14 -7.01
N ARG A 128 1.80 -27.51 -8.12
CA ARG A 128 2.87 -28.01 -9.04
C ARG A 128 4.24 -27.47 -8.66
N LYS A 129 4.35 -26.58 -7.66
CA LYS A 129 5.58 -25.94 -7.23
C LYS A 129 5.79 -26.16 -5.74
N ASP A 130 6.97 -26.58 -5.35
CA ASP A 130 7.38 -26.75 -3.96
C ASP A 130 7.97 -25.45 -3.38
N THR A 131 7.33 -24.32 -3.71
CA THR A 131 7.79 -23.01 -3.25
C THR A 131 6.64 -22.03 -3.07
N THR A 132 6.76 -21.13 -2.10
CA THR A 132 5.88 -19.98 -1.95
C THR A 132 5.93 -19.11 -3.22
N SER A 133 4.77 -18.78 -3.76
CA SER A 133 4.68 -17.88 -4.92
C SER A 133 4.75 -16.43 -4.48
N PHE A 134 5.67 -15.68 -5.09
CA PHE A 134 5.82 -14.24 -4.91
C PHE A 134 5.37 -13.49 -6.16
N ALA A 135 4.77 -12.32 -5.98
CA ALA A 135 4.37 -11.45 -7.07
C ALA A 135 4.96 -10.04 -6.86
N PHE A 136 5.54 -9.51 -7.91
CA PHE A 136 5.97 -8.13 -7.99
C PHE A 136 5.05 -7.38 -8.95
N PRO A 137 4.54 -6.21 -8.55
CA PRO A 137 3.83 -5.34 -9.48
C PRO A 137 4.74 -4.99 -10.67
N GLN A 138 4.16 -4.96 -11.85
CA GLN A 138 4.89 -4.64 -13.09
C GLN A 138 4.88 -3.13 -13.33
N ASP A 139 5.87 -2.64 -14.06
CA ASP A 139 5.95 -1.24 -14.55
C ASP A 139 5.83 -0.18 -13.43
N VAL A 140 6.31 -0.51 -12.24
CA VAL A 140 6.30 0.41 -11.09
C VAL A 140 7.27 1.57 -11.32
N LYS A 141 6.75 2.77 -11.15
CA LYS A 141 7.49 4.04 -11.20
C LYS A 141 6.94 5.01 -10.16
N GLU A 142 7.54 6.18 -10.05
CA GLU A 142 6.96 7.26 -9.24
C GLU A 142 5.54 7.59 -9.69
N GLY A 143 4.63 7.80 -8.75
CA GLY A 143 3.21 8.00 -9.01
C GLY A 143 2.43 6.72 -9.27
N THR A 144 3.05 5.52 -9.23
CA THR A 144 2.31 4.28 -9.24
C THR A 144 1.62 4.07 -7.91
N LEU A 145 0.31 3.83 -7.95
CA LEU A 145 -0.55 3.50 -6.82
C LEU A 145 -1.02 2.06 -6.93
N ILE A 146 -0.83 1.28 -5.88
CA ILE A 146 -1.31 -0.10 -5.78
C ILE A 146 -2.29 -0.20 -4.62
N ILE A 147 -3.43 -0.85 -4.84
CA ILE A 147 -4.42 -1.14 -3.80
C ILE A 147 -4.69 -2.66 -3.82
N ALA A 148 -4.59 -3.28 -2.66
CA ALA A 148 -4.80 -4.72 -2.47
C ALA A 148 -5.56 -4.99 -1.17
N PRO A 149 -6.17 -6.17 -1.00
CA PRO A 149 -6.80 -6.54 0.28
C PRO A 149 -5.81 -6.44 1.43
N SER A 150 -6.25 -5.86 2.55
CA SER A 150 -5.38 -5.60 3.72
C SER A 150 -4.78 -6.86 4.35
N TYR A 151 -5.41 -8.01 4.16
CA TYR A 151 -4.89 -9.30 4.64
C TYR A 151 -3.74 -9.86 3.80
N THR A 152 -3.43 -9.25 2.65
CA THR A 152 -2.37 -9.73 1.75
C THR A 152 -1.01 -9.58 2.41
N LEU A 153 -0.32 -10.70 2.57
CA LEU A 153 1.06 -10.69 3.08
C LEU A 153 1.98 -10.03 2.04
N HIS A 154 2.81 -9.14 2.50
CA HIS A 154 3.80 -8.46 1.67
C HIS A 154 5.03 -8.05 2.46
N PHE A 155 6.11 -7.74 1.75
CA PHE A 155 7.37 -7.31 2.34
C PHE A 155 8.15 -6.42 1.39
N VAL A 156 9.20 -5.79 1.91
CA VAL A 156 10.10 -4.93 1.14
C VAL A 156 11.52 -5.45 1.28
N HIS A 157 12.14 -5.75 0.14
CA HIS A 157 13.55 -6.12 0.08
C HIS A 157 14.45 -4.98 0.58
N PRO A 158 15.64 -5.31 1.10
CA PRO A 158 16.61 -4.28 1.49
C PRO A 158 16.91 -3.31 0.36
N ASN A 159 16.82 -2.00 0.65
CA ASN A 159 17.27 -0.98 -0.28
C ASN A 159 18.81 -1.07 -0.41
N ARG A 160 19.31 -1.48 -1.56
CA ARG A 160 20.73 -1.73 -1.80
C ARG A 160 21.55 -0.50 -2.13
N VAL A 161 20.89 0.63 -2.42
CA VAL A 161 21.53 1.86 -2.89
C VAL A 161 21.42 3.00 -1.88
N ARG A 162 22.23 4.05 -2.05
CA ARG A 162 22.17 5.25 -1.19
C ARG A 162 20.94 6.13 -1.47
N LYS A 163 20.33 5.99 -2.66
CA LYS A 163 19.11 6.73 -3.03
C LYS A 163 17.96 6.21 -2.15
N PRO A 164 17.31 7.06 -1.36
CA PRO A 164 16.19 6.62 -0.53
C PRO A 164 15.00 6.20 -1.40
N ARG A 165 14.24 5.20 -0.93
CA ARG A 165 12.93 4.86 -1.46
C ARG A 165 11.87 5.37 -0.51
N THR A 166 10.92 6.15 -1.00
CA THR A 166 9.82 6.70 -0.20
C THR A 166 8.48 6.24 -0.76
N ILE A 167 7.62 5.75 0.12
CA ILE A 167 6.23 5.41 -0.22
C ILE A 167 5.26 6.09 0.75
N MET A 168 4.03 6.33 0.29
CA MET A 168 2.86 6.56 1.15
C MET A 168 2.07 5.26 1.26
N SER A 169 1.81 4.82 2.48
CA SER A 169 0.86 3.74 2.75
C SER A 169 -0.44 4.28 3.32
N PHE A 170 -1.54 3.59 3.09
CA PHE A 170 -2.84 3.97 3.63
C PHE A 170 -3.76 2.77 3.77
N ASP A 171 -4.77 2.92 4.63
CA ASP A 171 -5.80 1.91 4.85
C ASP A 171 -7.17 2.44 4.44
N LEU A 172 -7.95 1.58 3.75
CA LEU A 172 -9.32 1.83 3.33
C LEU A 172 -10.26 0.81 4.00
N LEU A 173 -11.32 1.29 4.60
CA LEU A 173 -12.39 0.44 5.12
C LEU A 173 -13.63 0.56 4.24
N PRO A 174 -14.22 -0.57 3.79
CA PRO A 174 -15.49 -0.55 3.09
C PRO A 174 -16.59 0.04 3.94
N ASN A 175 -17.39 0.92 3.34
CA ASN A 175 -18.61 1.46 3.93
C ASN A 175 -19.72 0.43 3.73
N LEU A 176 -19.81 -0.54 4.62
CA LEU A 176 -20.87 -1.53 4.54
C LEU A 176 -22.20 -0.88 4.91
N PRO A 177 -23.27 -1.07 4.12
CA PRO A 177 -24.60 -0.61 4.52
C PRO A 177 -24.95 -1.33 5.83
N ASN A 178 -25.22 -0.55 6.88
CA ASN A 178 -25.59 -0.95 8.24
C ASN A 178 -25.57 -2.46 8.46
N HIS A 179 -24.43 -3.00 8.83
CA HIS A 179 -24.40 -4.31 9.47
C HIS A 179 -25.08 -4.17 10.84
N GLN A 180 -26.41 -4.24 10.86
CA GLN A 180 -27.05 -4.87 11.98
C GLN A 180 -26.24 -6.14 12.23
N SER A 181 -25.67 -6.24 13.41
CA SER A 181 -24.81 -7.31 13.85
C SER A 181 -25.32 -8.66 13.34
N VAL A 182 -24.79 -9.13 12.24
CA VAL A 182 -24.93 -10.52 11.87
C VAL A 182 -24.18 -11.24 12.98
N LYS A 183 -24.91 -11.74 13.98
CA LYS A 183 -24.36 -12.67 14.95
C LYS A 183 -23.74 -13.78 14.11
N ARG A 184 -22.42 -13.80 14.03
CA ARG A 184 -21.71 -14.89 13.36
C ARG A 184 -22.19 -16.17 14.06
N PRO A 185 -22.74 -17.14 13.34
CA PRO A 185 -22.96 -18.43 13.96
C PRO A 185 -21.58 -18.93 14.39
N PHE A 186 -21.42 -19.16 15.67
CA PHE A 186 -20.26 -19.88 16.19
C PHE A 186 -20.39 -21.32 15.68
N TYR A 187 -19.42 -21.70 14.83
CA TYR A 187 -19.16 -23.11 14.58
C TYR A 187 -18.17 -23.61 15.63
#